data_65f5b3f0664cf7d7246acd4ae05619f0
#
_entry.id   65f5b3f0664cf7d7246acd4ae05619f0
#
_cell.length_a   1.000
_cell.length_b   1.000
_cell.length_c   1.000
_cell.angle_alpha   90.00
_cell.angle_beta   90.00
_cell.angle_gamma   90.00
#
_symmetry.space_group_name_H-M   'P 1'
#
loop_
_entity.id
_entity.type
_entity.pdbx_description
1 polymer ?
#
loop_
_entity_poly.entity_id
_entity_poly.type
_entity_poly.pdbx_seq_one_letter_code
_entity_poly.pdbx_strand_id
1 'polypeptide(L)'
;MTTTKNNEHKNIKVPNLRFPEFEGEWEKCTLENLSTEIGDGIHATPLYDDNGTYYFVNGNNISEYGITITPTTQRVTEAEAYRNNANILCSETILLSINGTIGNVALYKGEPIMLGKSACYINVSTKVNKHFIFHHLMMPKCQFYFTSELTGTTIKNLSLKSVRRTKVSLPNLKEQNRIAQLFDAINERIATQNKIIEDLKELKSAISHILFSSKCAIHLSDIANVVMGQSPSSNAYNDQGIGMPLVQGNLDISNYYCPLNRKVVRPTP
;
A
#
# COMPACT_ATOMS: atom_id res chain seq x y z
N MET A 1 36.56 -33.92 -26.64
CA MET A 1 36.61 -32.47 -26.93
C MET A 1 35.21 -31.93 -26.68
N THR A 2 34.98 -31.44 -25.47
CA THR A 2 33.71 -30.86 -25.02
C THR A 2 33.78 -29.36 -25.20
N THR A 3 33.03 -28.86 -26.16
CA THR A 3 32.90 -27.41 -26.44
C THR A 3 32.01 -26.76 -25.39
N THR A 4 32.62 -26.07 -24.48
CA THR A 4 31.95 -25.15 -23.52
C THR A 4 31.34 -23.99 -24.30
N LYS A 5 30.02 -23.95 -24.44
CA LYS A 5 29.31 -22.77 -24.95
C LYS A 5 29.41 -21.68 -23.91
N ASN A 6 30.23 -20.65 -24.19
CA ASN A 6 30.21 -19.38 -23.49
C ASN A 6 28.82 -18.75 -23.68
N ASN A 7 28.00 -18.77 -22.63
CA ASN A 7 26.81 -17.94 -22.52
C ASN A 7 27.28 -16.48 -22.26
N GLU A 8 27.50 -15.73 -23.32
CA GLU A 8 27.52 -14.27 -23.23
C GLU A 8 26.14 -13.82 -22.75
N HIS A 9 26.04 -13.41 -21.49
CA HIS A 9 24.87 -12.69 -20.97
C HIS A 9 24.75 -11.35 -21.72
N LYS A 10 24.10 -11.38 -22.89
CA LYS A 10 23.56 -10.16 -23.49
C LYS A 10 22.70 -9.48 -22.43
N ASN A 11 23.03 -8.24 -22.12
CA ASN A 11 22.18 -7.35 -21.28
C ASN A 11 20.86 -7.10 -22.02
N ILE A 12 19.95 -8.07 -21.93
CA ILE A 12 18.65 -8.03 -22.59
C ILE A 12 17.82 -7.00 -21.82
N LYS A 13 17.39 -5.92 -22.48
CA LYS A 13 16.58 -4.83 -21.91
C LYS A 13 15.10 -5.19 -21.80
N VAL A 14 14.81 -6.42 -21.45
CA VAL A 14 13.44 -6.96 -21.27
C VAL A 14 13.37 -7.78 -19.99
N PRO A 15 12.19 -7.95 -19.36
CA PRO A 15 12.05 -8.78 -18.17
C PRO A 15 12.30 -10.25 -18.48
N ASN A 16 12.76 -11.02 -17.47
CA ASN A 16 12.98 -12.48 -17.60
C ASN A 16 11.68 -13.23 -17.86
N LEU A 17 10.56 -12.75 -17.31
CA LEU A 17 9.22 -13.28 -17.56
C LEU A 17 8.51 -12.35 -18.54
N ARG A 18 8.18 -12.86 -19.70
CA ARG A 18 7.50 -12.12 -20.77
C ARG A 18 6.51 -13.03 -21.49
N PHE A 19 5.42 -12.47 -21.97
CA PHE A 19 4.50 -13.19 -22.83
C PHE A 19 5.21 -13.57 -24.15
N PRO A 20 5.11 -14.83 -24.59
CA PRO A 20 5.92 -15.36 -25.70
C PRO A 20 5.60 -14.71 -27.06
N GLU A 21 4.41 -14.12 -27.19
CA GLU A 21 3.96 -13.44 -28.40
C GLU A 21 4.62 -12.06 -28.65
N PHE A 22 5.38 -11.53 -27.67
CA PHE A 22 6.02 -10.22 -27.80
C PHE A 22 7.54 -10.33 -27.97
N GLU A 23 8.05 -9.55 -28.89
CA GLU A 23 9.46 -9.47 -29.24
C GLU A 23 9.99 -8.03 -29.13
N GLY A 24 11.30 -7.86 -29.31
CA GLY A 24 11.97 -6.56 -29.27
C GLY A 24 12.34 -6.09 -27.86
N GLU A 25 13.09 -4.99 -27.77
CA GLU A 25 13.53 -4.39 -26.52
C GLU A 25 12.50 -3.38 -25.98
N TRP A 26 12.49 -3.19 -24.66
CA TRP A 26 11.70 -2.14 -24.03
C TRP A 26 12.44 -0.81 -24.06
N GLU A 27 11.75 0.25 -24.41
CA GLU A 27 12.30 1.61 -24.42
C GLU A 27 12.46 2.15 -23.00
N LYS A 28 13.52 2.92 -22.75
CA LYS A 28 13.71 3.61 -21.46
C LYS A 28 13.21 5.04 -21.57
N CYS A 29 12.16 5.34 -20.85
CA CYS A 29 11.54 6.65 -20.77
C CYS A 29 11.58 7.20 -19.33
N THR A 30 11.23 8.47 -19.16
CA THR A 30 10.89 9.06 -17.87
C THR A 30 9.38 9.23 -17.77
N LEU A 31 8.86 9.30 -16.55
CA LEU A 31 7.43 9.53 -16.34
C LEU A 31 6.97 10.86 -16.95
N GLU A 32 7.82 11.87 -16.94
CA GLU A 32 7.59 13.16 -17.63
C GLU A 32 7.32 13.00 -19.12
N ASN A 33 8.09 12.15 -19.82
CA ASN A 33 7.88 11.90 -21.25
C ASN A 33 6.59 11.12 -21.55
N LEU A 34 6.05 10.43 -20.56
CA LEU A 34 4.85 9.59 -20.68
C LEU A 34 3.58 10.27 -20.17
N SER A 35 3.70 11.50 -19.70
CA SER A 35 2.61 12.26 -19.09
C SER A 35 2.40 13.57 -19.82
N THR A 36 1.16 14.03 -19.88
CA THR A 36 0.81 15.37 -20.39
C THR A 36 1.06 16.42 -19.33
N GLU A 37 0.86 16.06 -18.06
CA GLU A 37 1.06 16.96 -16.92
C GLU A 37 1.36 16.16 -15.65
N ILE A 38 2.23 16.72 -14.79
CA ILE A 38 2.51 16.21 -13.43
C ILE A 38 2.58 17.42 -12.50
N GLY A 39 1.73 17.42 -11.49
CA GLY A 39 1.66 18.49 -10.49
C GLY A 39 1.17 17.97 -9.15
N ASP A 40 1.01 18.88 -8.20
CA ASP A 40 0.44 18.61 -6.89
C ASP A 40 -0.79 19.53 -6.64
N GLY A 41 -1.49 19.28 -5.55
CA GLY A 41 -2.62 20.07 -5.14
C GLY A 41 -2.21 21.39 -4.50
N ILE A 42 -3.20 22.12 -3.96
CA ILE A 42 -2.98 23.45 -3.39
C ILE A 42 -2.10 23.43 -2.15
N HIS A 43 -1.28 24.46 -2.01
CA HIS A 43 -0.40 24.67 -0.86
C HIS A 43 -1.03 25.56 0.23
N ALA A 44 -2.14 26.20 -0.07
CA ALA A 44 -2.91 26.99 0.88
C ALA A 44 -4.04 26.17 1.52
N THR A 45 -4.54 26.63 2.66
CA THR A 45 -5.76 26.05 3.25
C THR A 45 -6.96 26.55 2.45
N PRO A 46 -7.81 25.64 1.90
CA PRO A 46 -9.00 26.06 1.19
C PRO A 46 -10.10 26.55 2.13
N LEU A 47 -11.14 27.16 1.57
CA LEU A 47 -12.36 27.45 2.29
C LEU A 47 -13.19 26.16 2.42
N TYR A 48 -13.21 25.60 3.61
CA TYR A 48 -14.01 24.40 3.90
C TYR A 48 -15.50 24.73 4.00
N ASP A 49 -16.34 23.81 3.59
CA ASP A 49 -17.79 23.89 3.67
C ASP A 49 -18.35 22.47 3.92
N ASP A 50 -19.01 22.28 5.05
CA ASP A 50 -19.58 20.98 5.43
C ASP A 50 -20.66 20.50 4.43
N ASN A 51 -21.30 21.41 3.71
CA ASN A 51 -22.26 21.11 2.66
C ASN A 51 -21.61 21.06 1.26
N GLY A 52 -20.27 21.19 1.19
CA GLY A 52 -19.52 21.12 -0.05
C GLY A 52 -19.69 19.78 -0.76
N THR A 53 -19.67 19.81 -2.08
CA THR A 53 -19.84 18.63 -2.94
C THR A 53 -18.51 17.96 -3.32
N TYR A 54 -17.38 18.65 -3.13
CA TYR A 54 -16.04 18.14 -3.39
C TYR A 54 -15.32 17.79 -2.09
N TYR A 55 -14.59 16.68 -2.09
CA TYR A 55 -13.76 16.25 -0.96
C TYR A 55 -12.34 16.75 -1.10
N PHE A 56 -11.80 17.31 -0.02
CA PHE A 56 -10.39 17.74 0.03
C PHE A 56 -9.49 16.54 0.35
N VAL A 57 -8.75 16.09 -0.65
CA VAL A 57 -7.94 14.87 -0.64
C VAL A 57 -6.46 15.19 -0.50
N ASN A 58 -5.83 14.59 0.49
CA ASN A 58 -4.40 14.65 0.76
C ASN A 58 -3.76 13.26 0.58
N GLY A 59 -2.42 13.17 0.72
CA GLY A 59 -1.69 11.91 0.61
C GLY A 59 -2.24 10.79 1.51
N ASN A 60 -2.76 11.11 2.69
CA ASN A 60 -3.37 10.14 3.62
C ASN A 60 -4.66 9.51 3.10
N ASN A 61 -5.32 10.15 2.14
CA ASN A 61 -6.53 9.62 1.52
C ASN A 61 -6.23 8.67 0.35
N ILE A 62 -4.96 8.59 -0.07
CA ILE A 62 -4.53 7.75 -1.19
C ILE A 62 -4.01 6.42 -0.63
N SER A 63 -4.56 5.32 -1.12
CA SER A 63 -4.14 3.96 -0.77
C SER A 63 -4.07 3.08 -2.03
N GLU A 64 -3.51 1.89 -1.91
CA GLU A 64 -3.49 0.90 -3.00
C GLU A 64 -4.90 0.46 -3.45
N TYR A 65 -5.91 0.66 -2.60
CA TYR A 65 -7.31 0.34 -2.91
C TYR A 65 -8.06 1.50 -3.56
N GLY A 66 -7.43 2.67 -3.68
CA GLY A 66 -8.04 3.87 -4.27
C GLY A 66 -8.03 5.07 -3.33
N ILE A 67 -9.01 5.95 -3.51
CA ILE A 67 -9.18 7.15 -2.71
C ILE A 67 -10.12 6.84 -1.53
N THR A 68 -9.62 7.01 -0.31
CA THR A 68 -10.40 6.79 0.91
C THR A 68 -11.07 8.10 1.34
N ILE A 69 -12.39 8.12 1.24
CA ILE A 69 -13.24 9.21 1.73
C ILE A 69 -13.97 8.71 2.98
N THR A 70 -13.83 9.43 4.09
CA THR A 70 -14.48 9.11 5.37
C THR A 70 -15.47 10.23 5.73
N PRO A 71 -16.37 10.00 6.70
CA PRO A 71 -17.26 11.06 7.20
C PRO A 71 -16.52 12.31 7.73
N THR A 72 -15.26 12.15 8.12
CA THR A 72 -14.40 13.24 8.62
C THR A 72 -13.57 13.91 7.51
N THR A 73 -13.64 13.44 6.27
CA THR A 73 -12.93 14.06 5.14
C THR A 73 -13.54 15.44 4.89
N GLN A 74 -12.69 16.48 4.97
CA GLN A 74 -13.09 17.86 4.75
C GLN A 74 -13.69 18.04 3.35
N ARG A 75 -14.65 18.97 3.24
CA ARG A 75 -15.33 19.28 1.99
C ARG A 75 -15.12 20.72 1.60
N VAL A 76 -15.27 20.98 0.32
CA VAL A 76 -15.24 22.33 -0.28
C VAL A 76 -16.37 22.47 -1.28
N THR A 77 -16.75 23.70 -1.59
CA THR A 77 -17.71 23.96 -2.66
C THR A 77 -17.10 23.62 -4.03
N GLU A 78 -17.93 23.34 -5.00
CA GLU A 78 -17.51 23.13 -6.39
C GLU A 78 -16.74 24.37 -6.93
N ALA A 79 -17.20 25.58 -6.63
CA ALA A 79 -16.55 26.80 -7.02
C ALA A 79 -15.12 26.91 -6.45
N GLU A 80 -14.91 26.51 -5.19
CA GLU A 80 -13.58 26.49 -4.57
C GLU A 80 -12.70 25.41 -5.21
N ALA A 81 -13.26 24.25 -5.49
CA ALA A 81 -12.54 23.16 -6.14
C ALA A 81 -12.06 23.56 -7.54
N TYR A 82 -12.92 24.13 -8.36
CA TYR A 82 -12.55 24.59 -9.72
C TYR A 82 -11.57 25.75 -9.72
N ARG A 83 -11.69 26.68 -8.76
CA ARG A 83 -10.70 27.77 -8.57
C ARG A 83 -9.29 27.22 -8.32
N ASN A 84 -9.19 26.06 -7.68
CA ASN A 84 -7.94 25.38 -7.34
C ASN A 84 -7.65 24.20 -8.27
N ASN A 85 -8.05 24.32 -9.52
CA ASN A 85 -7.70 23.41 -10.60
C ASN A 85 -8.21 21.95 -10.45
N ALA A 86 -9.34 21.71 -9.78
CA ALA A 86 -9.93 20.37 -9.72
C ALA A 86 -10.28 19.80 -11.12
N ASN A 87 -10.47 20.68 -12.11
CA ASN A 87 -10.70 20.33 -13.50
C ASN A 87 -9.47 19.79 -14.26
N ILE A 88 -8.29 19.84 -13.65
CA ILE A 88 -7.07 19.22 -14.21
C ILE A 88 -7.14 17.70 -14.18
N LEU A 89 -7.89 17.12 -13.22
CA LEU A 89 -8.05 15.69 -13.10
C LEU A 89 -8.94 15.15 -14.22
N CYS A 90 -8.49 14.09 -14.88
CA CYS A 90 -9.18 13.47 -16.01
C CYS A 90 -9.16 11.96 -15.91
N SER A 91 -9.79 11.27 -16.88
CA SER A 91 -9.79 9.81 -16.94
C SER A 91 -8.40 9.17 -16.94
N GLU A 92 -7.38 9.90 -17.39
CA GLU A 92 -6.00 9.42 -17.48
C GLU A 92 -5.15 9.77 -16.25
N THR A 93 -5.76 10.29 -15.19
CA THR A 93 -5.05 10.69 -13.97
C THR A 93 -4.71 9.48 -13.08
N ILE A 94 -3.47 9.45 -12.62
CA ILE A 94 -2.98 8.65 -11.51
C ILE A 94 -2.66 9.60 -10.36
N LEU A 95 -3.05 9.25 -9.14
CA LEU A 95 -2.71 9.97 -7.93
C LEU A 95 -1.55 9.29 -7.21
N LEU A 96 -0.64 10.09 -6.67
CA LEU A 96 0.52 9.62 -5.91
C LEU A 96 0.65 10.43 -4.62
N SER A 97 0.77 9.76 -3.49
CA SER A 97 1.08 10.43 -2.23
C SER A 97 2.56 10.80 -2.17
N ILE A 98 2.85 12.11 -1.98
CA ILE A 98 4.22 12.66 -1.96
C ILE A 98 4.66 13.17 -0.60
N ASN A 99 3.74 13.22 0.38
CA ASN A 99 3.99 13.57 1.78
C ASN A 99 3.19 12.65 2.71
N GLY A 100 3.71 12.38 3.90
CA GLY A 100 3.06 11.50 4.88
C GLY A 100 3.19 10.03 4.48
N THR A 101 2.16 9.44 3.91
CA THR A 101 2.13 8.06 3.38
C THR A 101 2.74 7.98 1.98
N ILE A 102 4.01 8.36 1.85
CA ILE A 102 4.68 8.50 0.55
C ILE A 102 4.68 7.18 -0.24
N GLY A 103 4.41 7.30 -1.54
CA GLY A 103 4.47 6.17 -2.47
C GLY A 103 3.14 5.46 -2.72
N ASN A 104 2.09 5.78 -1.96
CA ASN A 104 0.77 5.25 -2.26
C ASN A 104 0.26 5.78 -3.59
N VAL A 105 -0.31 4.90 -4.40
CA VAL A 105 -0.77 5.19 -5.77
C VAL A 105 -2.23 4.80 -5.89
N ALA A 106 -3.04 5.64 -6.54
CA ALA A 106 -4.44 5.35 -6.84
C ALA A 106 -4.81 5.78 -8.26
N LEU A 107 -5.71 5.05 -8.89
CA LEU A 107 -6.35 5.47 -10.14
C LEU A 107 -7.50 6.43 -9.81
N TYR A 108 -7.51 7.60 -10.44
CA TYR A 108 -8.67 8.50 -10.39
C TYR A 108 -9.79 7.96 -11.27
N LYS A 109 -11.00 7.89 -10.72
CA LYS A 109 -12.19 7.30 -11.35
C LYS A 109 -13.32 8.31 -11.58
N GLY A 110 -13.03 9.61 -11.40
CA GLY A 110 -14.02 10.68 -11.54
C GLY A 110 -14.65 11.12 -10.22
N GLU A 111 -14.06 10.76 -9.08
CA GLU A 111 -14.52 11.22 -7.78
C GLU A 111 -14.48 12.76 -7.68
N PRO A 112 -15.49 13.41 -7.06
CA PRO A 112 -15.50 14.86 -6.88
C PRO A 112 -14.48 15.25 -5.80
N ILE A 113 -13.23 15.44 -6.20
CA ILE A 113 -12.11 15.71 -5.29
C ILE A 113 -11.35 16.96 -5.70
N MET A 114 -10.77 17.60 -4.70
CA MET A 114 -9.78 18.66 -4.82
C MET A 114 -8.52 18.23 -4.08
N LEU A 115 -7.35 18.38 -4.69
CA LEU A 115 -6.10 17.90 -4.13
C LEU A 115 -5.41 18.94 -3.26
N GLY A 116 -4.91 18.48 -2.11
CA GLY A 116 -3.96 19.22 -1.28
C GLY A 116 -2.52 18.90 -1.64
N LYS A 117 -1.58 19.70 -1.12
CA LYS A 117 -0.13 19.65 -1.45
C LYS A 117 0.57 18.30 -1.26
N SER A 118 -0.04 17.38 -0.53
CA SER A 118 0.54 16.05 -0.28
C SER A 118 0.10 15.00 -1.28
N ALA A 119 -0.79 15.37 -2.22
CA ALA A 119 -1.28 14.52 -3.29
C ALA A 119 -0.78 15.06 -4.65
N CYS A 120 0.00 14.26 -5.35
CA CYS A 120 0.45 14.52 -6.71
C CYS A 120 -0.51 13.88 -7.69
N TYR A 121 -0.80 14.58 -8.79
CA TYR A 121 -1.51 14.03 -9.95
C TYR A 121 -0.54 13.82 -11.12
N ILE A 122 -0.77 12.76 -11.88
CA ILE A 122 0.00 12.38 -13.05
C ILE A 122 -1.01 12.10 -14.15
N ASN A 123 -1.17 13.02 -15.10
CA ASN A 123 -2.01 12.85 -16.26
C ASN A 123 -1.21 12.11 -17.34
N VAL A 124 -1.44 10.82 -17.45
CA VAL A 124 -0.73 9.96 -18.40
C VAL A 124 -1.17 10.27 -19.82
N SER A 125 -0.23 10.27 -20.77
CA SER A 125 -0.54 10.43 -22.19
C SER A 125 -1.42 9.29 -22.70
N THR A 126 -2.42 9.59 -23.52
CA THR A 126 -3.29 8.59 -24.16
C THR A 126 -2.55 7.60 -25.10
N LYS A 127 -1.26 7.87 -25.39
CA LYS A 127 -0.39 6.97 -26.14
C LYS A 127 0.17 5.82 -25.31
N VAL A 128 -0.04 5.85 -24.00
CA VAL A 128 0.47 4.90 -23.01
C VAL A 128 -0.68 4.35 -22.19
N ASN A 129 -0.62 3.09 -21.83
CA ASN A 129 -1.64 2.50 -20.97
C ASN A 129 -1.49 2.99 -19.52
N LYS A 130 -2.50 3.70 -19.00
CA LYS A 130 -2.53 4.24 -17.64
C LYS A 130 -2.35 3.16 -16.57
N HIS A 131 -3.00 2.00 -16.72
CA HIS A 131 -2.90 0.90 -15.76
C HIS A 131 -1.50 0.29 -15.74
N PHE A 132 -0.82 0.23 -16.90
CA PHE A 132 0.59 -0.19 -16.96
C PHE A 132 1.47 0.74 -16.13
N ILE A 133 1.30 2.06 -16.27
CA ILE A 133 2.05 3.05 -15.47
C ILE A 133 1.69 2.92 -13.98
N PHE A 134 0.41 2.76 -13.65
CA PHE A 134 -0.05 2.54 -12.28
C PHE A 134 0.68 1.34 -11.63
N HIS A 135 0.68 0.18 -12.28
CA HIS A 135 1.39 -1.00 -11.78
C HIS A 135 2.90 -0.80 -11.70
N HIS A 136 3.49 -0.07 -12.68
CA HIS A 136 4.91 0.26 -12.64
C HIS A 136 5.27 1.10 -11.40
N LEU A 137 4.46 2.09 -11.06
CA LEU A 137 4.68 2.94 -9.88
C LEU A 137 4.59 2.15 -8.57
N MET A 138 3.79 1.09 -8.52
CA MET A 138 3.67 0.19 -7.36
C MET A 138 4.81 -0.82 -7.25
N MET A 139 5.65 -1.01 -8.27
CA MET A 139 6.76 -1.97 -8.22
C MET A 139 7.74 -1.65 -7.09
N PRO A 140 8.26 -2.67 -6.38
CA PRO A 140 9.24 -2.47 -5.29
C PRO A 140 10.43 -1.62 -5.69
N LYS A 141 10.92 -1.77 -6.93
CA LYS A 141 12.02 -0.97 -7.46
C LYS A 141 11.66 0.52 -7.58
N CYS A 142 10.45 0.85 -8.00
CA CYS A 142 9.98 2.23 -8.09
C CYS A 142 9.75 2.81 -6.70
N GLN A 143 9.16 2.05 -5.80
CA GLN A 143 8.96 2.44 -4.40
C GLN A 143 10.29 2.66 -3.66
N PHE A 144 11.29 1.82 -3.91
CA PHE A 144 12.64 2.02 -3.40
C PHE A 144 13.26 3.32 -3.95
N TYR A 145 13.10 3.60 -5.24
CA TYR A 145 13.55 4.87 -5.82
C TYR A 145 12.88 6.06 -5.13
N PHE A 146 11.55 6.05 -4.94
CA PHE A 146 10.85 7.11 -4.23
C PHE A 146 11.42 7.31 -2.82
N THR A 147 11.64 6.22 -2.10
CA THR A 147 12.22 6.28 -0.75
C THR A 147 13.63 6.86 -0.73
N SER A 148 14.46 6.57 -1.75
CA SER A 148 15.83 7.09 -1.87
C SER A 148 15.89 8.58 -2.24
N GLU A 149 14.85 9.10 -2.89
CA GLU A 149 14.74 10.50 -3.33
C GLU A 149 14.09 11.43 -2.29
N LEU A 150 13.75 10.90 -1.10
CA LEU A 150 13.09 11.68 -0.06
C LEU A 150 14.01 12.80 0.46
N THR A 151 13.44 13.99 0.59
CA THR A 151 14.06 15.17 1.18
C THR A 151 13.37 15.56 2.49
N GLY A 152 14.04 16.36 3.31
CA GLY A 152 13.51 16.83 4.60
C GLY A 152 13.92 15.93 5.77
N THR A 153 14.17 16.56 6.91
CA THR A 153 14.61 15.89 8.16
C THR A 153 13.44 15.44 9.02
N THR A 154 12.49 16.33 9.28
CA THR A 154 11.34 16.10 10.15
C THR A 154 10.14 15.56 9.36
N ILE A 155 9.81 16.20 8.23
CA ILE A 155 8.75 15.76 7.33
C ILE A 155 9.38 15.40 6.01
N LYS A 156 9.36 14.11 5.68
CA LYS A 156 9.88 13.62 4.41
C LYS A 156 8.94 13.98 3.28
N ASN A 157 9.50 14.39 2.16
CA ASN A 157 8.78 14.79 0.97
C ASN A 157 9.42 14.21 -0.28
N LEU A 158 8.60 13.69 -1.20
CA LEU A 158 9.01 13.30 -2.53
C LEU A 158 8.77 14.48 -3.49
N SER A 159 9.85 15.03 -4.05
CA SER A 159 9.73 16.19 -4.94
C SER A 159 9.06 15.83 -6.28
N LEU A 160 8.29 16.77 -6.86
CA LEU A 160 7.74 16.60 -8.21
C LEU A 160 8.86 16.37 -9.25
N LYS A 161 10.04 16.92 -9.03
CA LYS A 161 11.22 16.68 -9.88
C LYS A 161 11.63 15.21 -9.86
N SER A 162 11.64 14.57 -8.69
CA SER A 162 11.94 13.13 -8.57
C SER A 162 10.83 12.29 -9.20
N VAL A 163 9.56 12.67 -9.02
CA VAL A 163 8.43 12.02 -9.70
C VAL A 163 8.59 12.06 -11.22
N ARG A 164 8.85 13.24 -11.80
CA ARG A 164 9.07 13.42 -13.25
C ARG A 164 10.21 12.56 -13.80
N ARG A 165 11.30 12.43 -13.01
CA ARG A 165 12.50 11.67 -13.39
C ARG A 165 12.37 10.15 -13.18
N THR A 166 11.26 9.66 -12.66
CA THR A 166 11.02 8.23 -12.49
C THR A 166 11.24 7.50 -13.82
N LYS A 167 12.13 6.52 -13.82
CA LYS A 167 12.46 5.74 -15.01
C LYS A 167 11.46 4.63 -15.23
N VAL A 168 10.92 4.58 -16.43
CA VAL A 168 9.97 3.57 -16.88
C VAL A 168 10.59 2.80 -18.04
N SER A 169 10.55 1.47 -17.97
CA SER A 169 10.85 0.61 -19.13
C SER A 169 9.52 0.33 -19.82
N LEU A 170 9.40 0.78 -21.06
CA LEU A 170 8.13 0.84 -21.79
C LEU A 170 8.13 -0.14 -22.96
N PRO A 171 7.29 -1.18 -22.97
CA PRO A 171 7.03 -2.02 -24.13
C PRO A 171 6.11 -1.32 -25.13
N ASN A 172 5.84 -1.97 -26.26
CA ASN A 172 4.80 -1.50 -27.18
C ASN A 172 3.42 -1.51 -26.51
N LEU A 173 2.47 -0.72 -27.03
CA LEU A 173 1.15 -0.53 -26.41
C LEU A 173 0.35 -1.84 -26.25
N LYS A 174 0.48 -2.79 -27.18
CA LYS A 174 -0.21 -4.08 -27.10
C LYS A 174 0.29 -4.89 -25.90
N GLU A 175 1.59 -4.90 -25.68
CA GLU A 175 2.22 -5.58 -24.53
C GLU A 175 1.89 -4.86 -23.21
N GLN A 176 1.88 -3.51 -23.18
CA GLN A 176 1.41 -2.74 -22.02
C GLN A 176 -0.02 -3.15 -21.63
N ASN A 177 -0.94 -3.22 -22.60
CA ASN A 177 -2.32 -3.61 -22.38
C ASN A 177 -2.41 -5.04 -21.79
N ARG A 178 -1.63 -5.97 -22.33
CA ARG A 178 -1.63 -7.36 -21.87
C ARG A 178 -1.11 -7.50 -20.45
N ILE A 179 -0.03 -6.78 -20.13
CA ILE A 179 0.55 -6.73 -18.77
C ILE A 179 -0.43 -6.09 -17.80
N ALA A 180 -1.01 -4.95 -18.15
CA ALA A 180 -1.99 -4.25 -17.32
C ALA A 180 -3.19 -5.13 -17.00
N GLN A 181 -3.79 -5.78 -18.01
CA GLN A 181 -4.91 -6.70 -17.81
C GLN A 181 -4.60 -7.85 -16.85
N LEU A 182 -3.38 -8.42 -16.94
CA LEU A 182 -2.96 -9.48 -16.03
C LEU A 182 -2.91 -8.98 -14.58
N PHE A 183 -2.26 -7.84 -14.35
CA PHE A 183 -2.14 -7.29 -12.98
C PHE A 183 -3.47 -6.79 -12.43
N ASP A 184 -4.31 -6.18 -13.26
CA ASP A 184 -5.66 -5.77 -12.86
C ASP A 184 -6.51 -6.99 -12.41
N ALA A 185 -6.48 -8.08 -13.18
CA ALA A 185 -7.19 -9.30 -12.83
C ALA A 185 -6.66 -9.95 -11.53
N ILE A 186 -5.35 -9.91 -11.30
CA ILE A 186 -4.74 -10.39 -10.05
C ILE A 186 -5.19 -9.52 -8.87
N ASN A 187 -5.14 -8.20 -9.01
CA ASN A 187 -5.55 -7.26 -7.96
C ASN A 187 -7.04 -7.38 -7.63
N GLU A 188 -7.90 -7.53 -8.64
CA GLU A 188 -9.33 -7.77 -8.43
C GLU A 188 -9.58 -9.07 -7.65
N ARG A 189 -8.85 -10.13 -7.99
CA ARG A 189 -8.95 -11.39 -7.25
C ARG A 189 -8.47 -11.26 -5.81
N ILE A 190 -7.38 -10.54 -5.56
CA ILE A 190 -6.87 -10.28 -4.19
C ILE A 190 -7.92 -9.46 -3.40
N ALA A 191 -8.47 -8.41 -3.99
CA ALA A 191 -9.50 -7.59 -3.34
C ALA A 191 -10.75 -8.41 -2.99
N THR A 192 -11.21 -9.28 -3.91
CA THR A 192 -12.34 -10.18 -3.67
C THR A 192 -12.05 -11.16 -2.53
N GLN A 193 -10.86 -11.77 -2.49
CA GLN A 193 -10.48 -12.69 -1.41
C GLN A 193 -10.41 -11.98 -0.05
N ASN A 194 -9.84 -10.77 -0.02
CA ASN A 194 -9.78 -9.97 1.21
C ASN A 194 -11.19 -9.65 1.73
N LYS A 195 -12.12 -9.28 0.85
CA LYS A 195 -13.52 -9.05 1.22
C LYS A 195 -14.17 -10.30 1.81
N ILE A 196 -13.99 -11.46 1.18
CA ILE A 196 -14.51 -12.74 1.71
C ILE A 196 -13.93 -13.02 3.12
N ILE A 197 -12.64 -12.74 3.34
CA ILE A 197 -12.02 -12.94 4.65
C ILE A 197 -12.64 -12.00 5.70
N GLU A 198 -12.92 -10.75 5.34
CA GLU A 198 -13.61 -9.79 6.23
C GLU A 198 -15.03 -10.25 6.55
N ASP A 199 -15.82 -10.60 5.54
CA ASP A 199 -17.20 -11.10 5.72
C ASP A 199 -17.22 -12.35 6.63
N LEU A 200 -16.26 -13.27 6.47
CA LEU A 200 -16.13 -14.46 7.34
C LEU A 200 -15.74 -14.09 8.77
N LYS A 201 -14.90 -13.08 8.99
CA LYS A 201 -14.57 -12.58 10.32
C LYS A 201 -15.80 -11.97 11.01
N GLU A 202 -16.56 -11.17 10.28
CA GLU A 202 -17.81 -10.57 10.79
C GLU A 202 -18.83 -11.65 11.13
N LEU A 203 -19.04 -12.63 10.25
CA LEU A 203 -19.92 -13.77 10.49
C LEU A 203 -19.50 -14.56 11.73
N LYS A 204 -18.19 -14.86 11.87
CA LYS A 204 -17.66 -15.52 13.07
C LYS A 204 -17.96 -14.72 14.33
N SER A 205 -17.77 -13.41 14.29
CA SER A 205 -18.06 -12.51 15.41
C SER A 205 -19.55 -12.52 15.78
N ALA A 206 -20.42 -12.42 14.79
CA ALA A 206 -21.87 -12.46 14.97
C ALA A 206 -22.33 -13.80 15.61
N ILE A 207 -21.87 -14.92 15.07
CA ILE A 207 -22.16 -16.25 15.61
C ILE A 207 -21.66 -16.38 17.06
N SER A 208 -20.43 -15.95 17.33
CA SER A 208 -19.86 -15.95 18.69
C SER A 208 -20.71 -15.10 19.64
N HIS A 209 -21.13 -13.91 19.20
CA HIS A 209 -22.01 -13.06 20.00
C HIS A 209 -23.35 -13.75 20.31
N ILE A 210 -23.98 -14.38 19.33
CA ILE A 210 -25.25 -15.10 19.52
C ILE A 210 -25.08 -16.28 20.49
N LEU A 211 -24.02 -17.08 20.34
CA LEU A 211 -23.80 -18.28 21.15
C LEU A 211 -23.39 -17.93 22.60
N PHE A 212 -22.64 -16.86 22.79
CA PHE A 212 -22.11 -16.49 24.13
C PHE A 212 -22.82 -15.28 24.76
N SER A 213 -23.87 -14.73 24.15
CA SER A 213 -24.67 -13.63 24.72
C SER A 213 -25.67 -14.08 25.79
N SER A 214 -25.91 -15.38 25.96
CA SER A 214 -26.74 -15.89 27.04
C SER A 214 -26.03 -15.58 28.37
N LYS A 215 -26.76 -14.99 29.31
CA LYS A 215 -26.27 -14.70 30.64
C LYS A 215 -25.88 -16.02 31.33
N CYS A 216 -24.62 -16.41 31.21
CA CYS A 216 -24.09 -17.52 32.00
C CYS A 216 -23.94 -17.05 33.45
N ALA A 217 -24.63 -17.71 34.37
CA ALA A 217 -24.57 -17.40 35.80
C ALA A 217 -23.38 -18.08 36.49
N ILE A 218 -22.47 -18.71 35.74
CA ILE A 218 -21.34 -19.45 36.28
C ILE A 218 -20.09 -18.58 36.20
N HIS A 219 -19.41 -18.37 37.32
CA HIS A 219 -18.11 -17.68 37.34
C HIS A 219 -16.99 -18.61 36.85
N LEU A 220 -15.96 -18.03 36.26
CA LEU A 220 -14.81 -18.81 35.82
C LEU A 220 -14.13 -19.56 36.96
N SER A 221 -14.14 -18.97 38.17
CA SER A 221 -13.68 -19.61 39.42
C SER A 221 -14.44 -20.86 39.81
N ASP A 222 -15.68 -21.04 39.33
CA ASP A 222 -16.51 -22.21 39.67
C ASP A 222 -16.17 -23.45 38.80
N ILE A 223 -15.51 -23.22 37.68
CA ILE A 223 -15.21 -24.25 36.69
C ILE A 223 -13.70 -24.42 36.42
N ALA A 224 -12.87 -23.49 36.86
CA ALA A 224 -11.43 -23.49 36.61
C ALA A 224 -10.65 -22.87 37.78
N ASN A 225 -9.49 -23.42 38.07
CA ASN A 225 -8.55 -22.78 38.98
C ASN A 225 -7.68 -21.78 38.17
N VAL A 226 -7.89 -20.49 38.45
CA VAL A 226 -7.17 -19.40 37.78
C VAL A 226 -5.93 -19.03 38.56
N VAL A 227 -4.78 -19.37 38.04
CA VAL A 227 -3.47 -19.05 38.64
C VAL A 227 -2.77 -17.98 37.80
N MET A 228 -2.43 -16.88 38.45
CA MET A 228 -1.63 -15.85 37.77
C MET A 228 -0.18 -16.30 37.64
N GLY A 229 0.38 -16.10 36.48
CA GLY A 229 1.81 -16.30 36.21
C GLY A 229 2.65 -15.33 37.06
N GLN A 230 3.82 -15.77 37.48
CA GLN A 230 4.79 -14.96 38.21
C GLN A 230 5.87 -14.45 37.23
N SER A 231 6.27 -13.19 37.38
CA SER A 231 7.44 -12.66 36.66
C SER A 231 8.70 -13.14 37.38
N PRO A 232 9.55 -13.93 36.71
CA PRO A 232 10.84 -14.33 37.29
C PRO A 232 11.72 -13.13 37.52
N SER A 233 12.70 -13.25 38.44
CA SER A 233 13.73 -12.23 38.62
C SER A 233 14.59 -12.04 37.39
N SER A 234 15.14 -10.84 37.16
CA SER A 234 15.96 -10.53 36.00
C SER A 234 17.16 -11.48 35.80
N ASN A 235 17.68 -12.06 36.89
CA ASN A 235 18.80 -13.00 36.86
C ASN A 235 18.42 -14.39 36.32
N ALA A 236 17.11 -14.70 36.24
CA ALA A 236 16.61 -15.95 35.70
C ALA A 236 16.46 -15.93 34.17
N TYR A 237 16.59 -14.77 33.53
CA TYR A 237 16.50 -14.65 32.07
C TYR A 237 17.83 -14.99 31.40
N ASN A 238 17.77 -15.56 30.22
CA ASN A 238 18.92 -15.70 29.34
C ASN A 238 18.50 -15.59 27.87
N ASP A 239 19.41 -15.13 27.04
CA ASP A 239 19.25 -15.04 25.58
C ASP A 239 19.90 -16.22 24.85
N GLN A 240 20.40 -17.23 25.60
CA GLN A 240 21.12 -18.39 25.07
C GLN A 240 20.20 -19.55 24.69
N GLY A 241 18.91 -19.39 24.89
CA GLY A 241 17.91 -20.45 24.59
C GLY A 241 17.93 -21.63 25.56
N ILE A 242 18.53 -21.48 26.76
CA ILE A 242 18.65 -22.56 27.75
C ILE A 242 17.52 -22.42 28.78
N GLY A 243 16.57 -23.36 28.77
CA GLY A 243 15.43 -23.42 29.69
C GLY A 243 14.07 -23.38 29.01
N MET A 244 13.02 -22.97 29.71
CA MET A 244 11.67 -22.85 29.15
C MET A 244 11.39 -21.45 28.59
N PRO A 245 10.68 -21.34 27.46
CA PRO A 245 10.28 -20.05 26.91
C PRO A 245 9.42 -19.28 27.91
N LEU A 246 9.76 -18.00 28.16
CA LEU A 246 8.94 -17.11 28.96
C LEU A 246 7.86 -16.50 28.09
N VAL A 247 6.61 -16.73 28.44
CA VAL A 247 5.44 -16.15 27.76
C VAL A 247 4.92 -14.95 28.57
N GLN A 248 4.90 -13.77 28.00
CA GLN A 248 4.47 -12.54 28.63
C GLN A 248 3.48 -11.76 27.75
N GLY A 249 2.24 -11.62 28.20
CA GLY A 249 1.23 -10.72 27.64
C GLY A 249 0.88 -10.95 26.17
N ASN A 250 0.30 -9.93 25.54
CA ASN A 250 -0.26 -10.01 24.19
C ASN A 250 0.74 -10.29 23.07
N LEU A 251 2.01 -9.98 23.27
CA LEU A 251 3.04 -10.20 22.26
C LEU A 251 3.40 -11.68 22.09
N ASP A 252 3.15 -12.48 23.13
CA ASP A 252 3.50 -13.89 23.16
C ASP A 252 2.28 -14.81 23.03
N ILE A 253 1.06 -14.26 23.23
CA ILE A 253 -0.21 -14.99 23.11
C ILE A 253 -0.89 -14.52 21.84
N SER A 254 -0.86 -15.33 20.79
CA SER A 254 -1.57 -15.09 19.55
C SER A 254 -2.55 -16.22 19.23
N ASN A 255 -3.47 -16.00 18.31
CA ASN A 255 -4.40 -17.04 17.82
C ASN A 255 -3.68 -18.20 17.07
N TYR A 256 -2.40 -18.06 16.82
CA TYR A 256 -1.54 -19.02 16.18
C TYR A 256 -0.24 -19.12 16.94
N TYR A 257 0.25 -20.31 17.13
CA TYR A 257 1.45 -20.74 17.83
C TYR A 257 2.53 -19.66 18.08
N CYS A 258 2.97 -19.57 19.34
CA CYS A 258 4.06 -18.71 19.79
C CYS A 258 5.34 -18.95 18.98
N PRO A 259 5.93 -17.97 18.31
CA PRO A 259 7.23 -18.12 17.66
C PRO A 259 8.33 -18.22 18.71
N LEU A 260 9.18 -19.23 18.57
CA LEU A 260 10.22 -19.68 19.49
C LEU A 260 11.44 -18.76 19.68
N ASN A 261 11.33 -17.45 19.48
CA ASN A 261 12.50 -16.55 19.53
C ASN A 261 12.43 -15.53 20.65
N ARG A 262 12.25 -15.96 21.92
CA ARG A 262 12.23 -14.99 23.04
C ARG A 262 12.91 -15.55 24.29
N LYS A 263 13.21 -14.61 25.20
CA LYS A 263 13.89 -14.81 26.49
C LYS A 263 13.46 -16.10 27.15
N VAL A 264 14.42 -16.88 27.57
CA VAL A 264 14.21 -18.18 28.18
C VAL A 264 14.53 -18.10 29.66
N VAL A 265 13.73 -18.71 30.49
CA VAL A 265 13.92 -18.79 31.95
C VAL A 265 14.62 -20.09 32.29
N ARG A 266 15.69 -20.02 33.09
CA ARG A 266 16.33 -21.22 33.65
C ARG A 266 15.36 -21.87 34.64
N PRO A 267 15.17 -23.19 34.60
CA PRO A 267 14.47 -23.84 35.69
C PRO A 267 15.23 -23.58 37.01
N THR A 268 14.55 -23.13 38.02
CA THR A 268 15.08 -23.15 39.39
C THR A 268 15.29 -24.60 39.82
N PRO A 269 16.43 -24.93 40.44
CA PRO A 269 16.70 -26.28 40.94
C PRO A 269 15.67 -26.77 41.96
#